data_3a8f234a9668db3b4b5a1c72c9b87720
#
_entry.id   3a8f234a9668db3b4b5a1c72c9b87720
#
_cell.length_a   1.000
_cell.length_b   1.000
_cell.length_c   1.000
_cell.angle_alpha   90.00
_cell.angle_beta   90.00
_cell.angle_gamma   90.00
#
_symmetry.space_group_name_H-M   'P 1'
#
loop_
_entity.id
_entity.type
_entity.pdbx_description
1 polymer ?
#
loop_
_entity_poly.entity_id
_entity_poly.type
_entity_poly.pdbx_seq_one_letter_code
_entity_poly.pdbx_strand_id
1 'polypeptide(L)'
;MPGMKPGPDLVGIFATSHSYKGIAARACGLVSLEPSKICEILKDRPSWLRDCRSLEVFTMFPAGNGGTIELVYSQMYGPTTMAPARDFWTLRYTTTLSNGGLVVCERSLSGTGAAPNPASASQFVRAEMLPSGYLIRPCDGGGCTIHIVDHLNLQAWSVSEVLRPLYESSKFVAQRITIAALRYVRQVALESSGEIACGWGRQPAVLRAFGQRLIRGFNDAVNGFHDDGWSSLPRDDADDVIVTMNSSKNVTQNTLTGGIVCVKASMLLQNVSPPVFVRFLKEHRSEWADFNVDAFSAATLKCGRYAFPETPLTRFTGTQTIMPLGHTIEQEVLEVVRLEGHSLVLEGSLVSRDIHLLQISNGREENDGGECCELVFAPIDEMFPDDAPLVSSGFRVIPLDSKSRDSSQPNRTLDLNSSLDPSRSVLMIAFQFPYANNLYESVAVMACQYIRSVVSSVQRVALAISSPPPGPSPSDNSKLTSPEAQTLAQWISRSYTFFMGNPLLTSEGPVLKRLWEHENAVLCCSVKSPAVFVFANQAGLEMVETTMVALQDLTLDMIFDESGRKMLCQEFGKLMQNGFAYFPGGLCMSTNRRHVSYEEAVAWKVHSEDNSVHCLAFMFVNWSFV
;
A
#
# COMPACT_ATOMS: atom_id res chain seq x y z
N MET A 1 -23.88 37.16 -6.04
CA MET A 1 -23.25 36.18 -5.19
C MET A 1 -21.87 36.69 -4.82
N PRO A 2 -21.49 36.83 -3.54
CA PRO A 2 -20.18 37.37 -3.15
C PRO A 2 -19.10 36.37 -3.50
N GLY A 3 -18.01 36.86 -4.14
CA GLY A 3 -16.90 36.08 -4.60
C GLY A 3 -16.14 35.38 -3.45
N MET A 4 -16.20 34.08 -3.43
CA MET A 4 -15.24 33.27 -2.68
C MET A 4 -13.87 33.42 -3.34
N LYS A 5 -12.92 34.02 -2.63
CA LYS A 5 -11.51 33.96 -3.00
C LYS A 5 -11.11 32.48 -3.03
N PRO A 6 -10.51 31.96 -4.12
CA PRO A 6 -10.00 30.61 -4.12
C PRO A 6 -8.88 30.51 -3.06
N GLY A 7 -9.06 29.62 -2.09
CA GLY A 7 -7.99 29.24 -1.19
C GLY A 7 -6.90 28.47 -1.98
N PRO A 8 -5.67 28.36 -1.46
CA PRO A 8 -4.55 27.71 -2.15
C PRO A 8 -4.77 26.23 -2.50
N ASP A 9 -5.82 25.60 -1.99
CA ASP A 9 -6.06 24.15 -2.08
C ASP A 9 -7.16 23.73 -3.11
N LEU A 10 -7.72 24.66 -3.88
CA LEU A 10 -8.70 24.30 -4.90
C LEU A 10 -8.01 23.80 -6.18
N VAL A 11 -7.79 22.48 -6.25
CA VAL A 11 -7.74 21.76 -7.52
C VAL A 11 -9.06 22.06 -8.22
N GLY A 12 -8.99 22.77 -9.33
CA GLY A 12 -10.17 23.34 -9.99
C GLY A 12 -11.27 22.34 -10.28
N ILE A 13 -12.47 22.83 -10.49
CA ILE A 13 -13.69 22.06 -10.77
C ILE A 13 -13.37 20.99 -11.82
N PHE A 14 -13.49 19.73 -11.43
CA PHE A 14 -13.43 18.65 -12.41
C PHE A 14 -14.84 18.05 -12.59
N ALA A 15 -15.12 17.59 -13.78
CA ALA A 15 -16.34 16.88 -14.12
C ALA A 15 -15.98 15.57 -14.82
N THR A 16 -16.68 14.52 -14.49
CA THR A 16 -16.57 13.22 -15.17
C THR A 16 -17.88 12.91 -15.89
N SER A 17 -17.78 12.25 -17.02
CA SER A 17 -18.93 11.76 -17.76
C SER A 17 -18.67 10.35 -18.25
N HIS A 18 -19.67 9.50 -18.17
CA HIS A 18 -19.67 8.17 -18.74
C HIS A 18 -20.54 8.17 -19.99
N SER A 19 -19.98 7.78 -21.13
CA SER A 19 -20.70 7.64 -22.38
C SER A 19 -20.59 6.23 -22.94
N TYR A 20 -21.46 5.86 -23.88
CA TYR A 20 -21.42 4.56 -24.57
C TYR A 20 -20.06 4.26 -25.22
N LYS A 21 -19.26 5.27 -25.54
CA LYS A 21 -17.96 5.13 -26.23
C LYS A 21 -16.74 5.36 -25.34
N GLY A 22 -16.88 5.53 -24.04
CA GLY A 22 -15.73 5.76 -23.18
C GLY A 22 -16.00 6.69 -22.01
N ILE A 23 -14.91 7.10 -21.35
CA ILE A 23 -14.91 7.91 -20.14
C ILE A 23 -14.33 9.28 -20.47
N ALA A 24 -15.03 10.34 -20.12
CA ALA A 24 -14.54 11.70 -20.24
C ALA A 24 -14.32 12.32 -18.85
N ALA A 25 -13.19 12.99 -18.69
CA ALA A 25 -12.86 13.77 -17.50
C ALA A 25 -12.40 15.18 -17.91
N ARG A 26 -12.77 16.17 -17.12
CA ARG A 26 -12.36 17.57 -17.30
C ARG A 26 -11.85 18.13 -15.99
N ALA A 27 -10.68 18.79 -16.03
CA ALA A 27 -10.16 19.58 -14.93
C ALA A 27 -9.82 21.00 -15.40
N CYS A 28 -9.86 21.95 -14.46
CA CYS A 28 -9.46 23.33 -14.70
C CYS A 28 -8.73 23.86 -13.48
N GLY A 29 -7.63 24.57 -13.69
CA GLY A 29 -6.85 25.14 -12.59
C GLY A 29 -6.04 26.37 -13.02
N LEU A 30 -5.62 27.16 -12.02
CA LEU A 30 -4.73 28.29 -12.18
C LEU A 30 -3.30 27.87 -11.80
N VAL A 31 -2.30 28.23 -12.63
CA VAL A 31 -0.89 27.89 -12.43
C VAL A 31 0.00 29.08 -12.81
N SER A 32 1.01 29.34 -11.97
CA SER A 32 1.96 30.44 -12.16
C SER A 32 3.17 30.00 -13.00
N LEU A 33 2.92 29.60 -14.26
CA LEU A 33 3.94 29.26 -15.26
C LEU A 33 3.57 29.84 -16.61
N GLU A 34 4.57 30.00 -17.48
CA GLU A 34 4.40 30.42 -18.87
C GLU A 34 3.64 29.38 -19.70
N PRO A 35 2.76 29.82 -20.66
CA PRO A 35 1.96 28.92 -21.49
C PRO A 35 2.80 27.88 -22.25
N SER A 36 3.95 28.29 -22.82
CA SER A 36 4.88 27.44 -23.54
C SER A 36 5.44 26.33 -22.67
N LYS A 37 5.84 26.67 -21.45
CA LYS A 37 6.39 25.73 -20.48
C LYS A 37 5.35 24.68 -20.04
N ILE A 38 4.13 25.13 -19.79
CA ILE A 38 3.01 24.24 -19.46
C ILE A 38 2.73 23.28 -20.62
N CYS A 39 2.71 23.79 -21.85
CA CYS A 39 2.49 22.99 -23.06
C CYS A 39 3.57 21.91 -23.24
N GLU A 40 4.85 22.26 -23.05
CA GLU A 40 5.97 21.32 -23.10
C GLU A 40 5.81 20.20 -22.06
N ILE A 41 5.53 20.56 -20.81
CA ILE A 41 5.31 19.60 -19.72
C ILE A 41 4.17 18.65 -20.08
N LEU A 42 3.00 19.16 -20.48
CA LEU A 42 1.82 18.34 -20.75
C LEU A 42 2.00 17.42 -21.98
N LYS A 43 2.80 17.84 -22.96
CA LYS A 43 3.15 17.03 -24.14
C LYS A 43 4.09 15.88 -23.82
N ASP A 44 4.96 16.03 -22.82
CA ASP A 44 5.89 15.00 -22.35
C ASP A 44 5.22 14.14 -21.25
N ARG A 45 4.23 13.32 -21.64
CA ARG A 45 3.49 12.46 -20.72
C ARG A 45 4.37 11.55 -19.86
N PRO A 46 5.45 10.93 -20.35
CA PRO A 46 6.30 10.09 -19.50
C PRO A 46 6.92 10.82 -18.30
N SER A 47 7.06 12.15 -18.36
CA SER A 47 7.62 12.94 -17.26
C SER A 47 6.68 13.11 -16.07
N TRP A 48 5.36 13.06 -16.30
CA TRP A 48 4.36 13.36 -15.27
C TRP A 48 3.30 12.26 -15.08
N LEU A 49 2.93 11.55 -16.16
CA LEU A 49 1.95 10.48 -16.10
C LEU A 49 2.65 9.16 -15.77
N ARG A 50 2.57 8.72 -14.52
CA ARG A 50 3.24 7.51 -14.02
C ARG A 50 2.84 6.24 -14.73
N ASP A 51 1.61 6.23 -15.28
CA ASP A 51 1.10 5.12 -16.07
C ASP A 51 1.55 5.16 -17.52
N CYS A 52 2.17 6.24 -17.99
CA CYS A 52 2.74 6.33 -19.33
C CYS A 52 4.13 5.68 -19.35
N ARG A 53 4.25 4.52 -20.01
CA ARG A 53 5.52 3.82 -20.19
C ARG A 53 6.42 4.57 -21.16
N SER A 54 5.87 4.91 -22.34
CA SER A 54 6.61 5.60 -23.40
C SER A 54 5.68 6.46 -24.25
N LEU A 55 6.26 7.47 -24.86
CA LEU A 55 5.62 8.30 -25.88
C LEU A 55 6.67 8.61 -26.94
N GLU A 56 6.37 8.32 -28.19
CA GLU A 56 7.23 8.52 -29.33
C GLU A 56 6.52 9.31 -30.42
N VAL A 57 7.19 10.36 -30.91
CA VAL A 57 6.70 11.17 -32.02
C VAL A 57 7.35 10.65 -33.30
N PHE A 58 6.57 9.99 -34.14
CA PHE A 58 7.04 9.37 -35.39
C PHE A 58 7.27 10.38 -36.51
N THR A 59 6.36 11.33 -36.61
CA THR A 59 6.38 12.31 -37.71
C THR A 59 5.75 13.61 -37.25
N MET A 60 6.26 14.73 -37.77
CA MET A 60 5.73 16.08 -37.52
C MET A 60 5.49 16.79 -38.83
N PHE A 61 4.34 17.39 -38.98
CA PHE A 61 3.94 18.18 -40.13
C PHE A 61 3.56 19.61 -39.71
N PRO A 62 3.96 20.64 -40.49
CA PRO A 62 3.45 21.97 -40.26
C PRO A 62 1.98 22.05 -40.67
N ALA A 63 1.16 22.72 -39.88
CA ALA A 63 -0.21 23.09 -40.23
C ALA A 63 -0.26 24.49 -40.83
N GLY A 64 -1.18 24.75 -41.77
CA GLY A 64 -1.24 26.00 -42.54
C GLY A 64 -1.47 27.30 -41.73
N ASN A 65 -1.77 27.18 -40.43
CA ASN A 65 -2.00 28.32 -39.51
C ASN A 65 -0.86 28.51 -38.51
N GLY A 66 0.33 28.01 -38.79
CA GLY A 66 1.50 28.09 -37.91
C GLY A 66 1.53 27.03 -36.79
N GLY A 67 0.53 26.15 -36.75
CA GLY A 67 0.51 25.00 -35.83
C GLY A 67 1.34 23.82 -36.32
N THR A 68 1.37 22.76 -35.50
CA THR A 68 2.05 21.49 -35.81
C THR A 68 1.09 20.32 -35.64
N ILE A 69 1.22 19.32 -36.49
CA ILE A 69 0.52 18.03 -36.39
C ILE A 69 1.58 16.95 -36.19
N GLU A 70 1.45 16.17 -35.12
CA GLU A 70 2.37 15.11 -34.76
C GLU A 70 1.66 13.77 -34.79
N LEU A 71 2.30 12.75 -35.41
CA LEU A 71 1.88 11.36 -35.29
C LEU A 71 2.57 10.77 -34.06
N VAL A 72 1.79 10.37 -33.07
CA VAL A 72 2.29 9.94 -31.77
C VAL A 72 1.86 8.51 -31.48
N TYR A 73 2.81 7.71 -31.01
CA TYR A 73 2.56 6.42 -30.42
C TYR A 73 2.86 6.47 -28.93
N SER A 74 1.97 5.96 -28.11
CA SER A 74 2.18 5.93 -26.66
C SER A 74 1.71 4.62 -26.04
N GLN A 75 2.36 4.23 -24.95
CA GLN A 75 2.09 3.02 -24.20
C GLN A 75 1.79 3.36 -22.75
N MET A 76 0.79 2.68 -22.18
CA MET A 76 0.42 2.77 -20.77
C MET A 76 0.58 1.42 -20.09
N TYR A 77 1.11 1.43 -18.88
CA TYR A 77 1.20 0.25 -18.02
C TYR A 77 -0.16 -0.33 -17.67
N GLY A 78 -0.24 -1.65 -17.59
CA GLY A 78 -1.35 -2.32 -16.92
C GLY A 78 -1.29 -2.07 -15.41
N PRO A 79 -2.42 -1.82 -14.76
CA PRO A 79 -2.46 -1.50 -13.34
C PRO A 79 -2.13 -2.71 -12.43
N THR A 80 -2.34 -3.92 -12.93
CA THR A 80 -2.10 -5.21 -12.23
C THR A 80 -1.60 -6.26 -13.21
N THR A 81 -1.15 -7.41 -12.70
CA THR A 81 -0.76 -8.56 -13.55
C THR A 81 -1.93 -9.19 -14.33
N MET A 82 -3.17 -8.94 -13.89
CA MET A 82 -4.39 -9.48 -14.50
C MET A 82 -5.06 -8.53 -15.50
N ALA A 83 -4.53 -7.32 -15.63
CA ALA A 83 -5.09 -6.27 -16.46
C ALA A 83 -4.02 -5.81 -17.49
N PRO A 84 -4.22 -6.06 -18.79
CA PRO A 84 -3.20 -5.81 -19.80
C PRO A 84 -2.90 -4.32 -19.97
N ALA A 85 -1.69 -4.03 -20.40
CA ALA A 85 -1.24 -2.70 -20.79
C ALA A 85 -2.02 -2.17 -22.00
N ARG A 86 -1.97 -0.87 -22.23
CA ARG A 86 -2.67 -0.19 -23.33
C ARG A 86 -1.69 0.52 -24.24
N ASP A 87 -1.98 0.54 -25.55
CA ASP A 87 -1.25 1.38 -26.50
C ASP A 87 -2.19 2.24 -27.34
N PHE A 88 -1.67 3.35 -27.85
CA PHE A 88 -2.43 4.34 -28.61
C PHE A 88 -1.64 4.82 -29.82
N TRP A 89 -2.30 4.92 -30.96
CA TRP A 89 -1.88 5.73 -32.09
C TRP A 89 -2.74 6.98 -32.17
N THR A 90 -2.13 8.15 -32.09
CA THR A 90 -2.85 9.43 -32.08
C THR A 90 -2.25 10.44 -33.06
N LEU A 91 -3.11 11.36 -33.51
CA LEU A 91 -2.69 12.63 -34.11
C LEU A 91 -2.83 13.72 -33.04
N ARG A 92 -1.76 14.45 -32.79
CA ARG A 92 -1.70 15.56 -31.87
C ARG A 92 -1.46 16.88 -32.63
N TYR A 93 -2.41 17.79 -32.53
CA TYR A 93 -2.35 19.11 -33.13
C TYR A 93 -2.06 20.14 -32.04
N THR A 94 -1.06 21.00 -32.28
CA THR A 94 -0.69 22.09 -31.37
C THR A 94 -0.73 23.42 -32.14
N THR A 95 -1.39 24.44 -31.59
CA THR A 95 -1.43 25.78 -32.19
C THR A 95 -1.52 26.87 -31.13
N THR A 96 -1.07 28.09 -31.52
CA THR A 96 -1.23 29.31 -30.71
C THR A 96 -2.45 30.08 -31.17
N LEU A 97 -3.27 30.53 -30.23
CA LEU A 97 -4.43 31.38 -30.47
C LEU A 97 -4.02 32.84 -30.57
N SER A 98 -4.86 33.66 -31.19
CA SER A 98 -4.64 35.12 -31.36
C SER A 98 -4.47 35.88 -30.02
N ASN A 99 -5.00 35.37 -28.94
CA ASN A 99 -4.87 35.92 -27.58
C ASN A 99 -3.63 35.38 -26.81
N GLY A 100 -2.68 34.76 -27.48
CA GLY A 100 -1.49 34.16 -26.87
C GLY A 100 -1.73 32.82 -26.14
N GLY A 101 -2.95 32.32 -26.12
CA GLY A 101 -3.26 31.00 -25.57
C GLY A 101 -2.73 29.87 -26.44
N LEU A 102 -2.45 28.71 -25.82
CA LEU A 102 -2.03 27.50 -26.52
C LEU A 102 -3.12 26.44 -26.46
N VAL A 103 -3.32 25.75 -27.57
CA VAL A 103 -4.24 24.61 -27.70
C VAL A 103 -3.48 23.39 -28.15
N VAL A 104 -3.66 22.30 -27.43
CA VAL A 104 -3.23 20.96 -27.83
C VAL A 104 -4.47 20.08 -27.95
N CYS A 105 -4.73 19.56 -29.14
CA CYS A 105 -5.81 18.60 -29.39
C CYS A 105 -5.22 17.27 -29.80
N GLU A 106 -5.73 16.18 -29.26
CA GLU A 106 -5.25 14.85 -29.57
C GLU A 106 -6.42 13.88 -29.75
N ARG A 107 -6.28 12.96 -30.73
CA ARG A 107 -7.29 11.95 -31.03
C ARG A 107 -6.63 10.74 -31.70
N SER A 108 -7.13 9.54 -31.38
CA SER A 108 -6.72 8.32 -32.06
C SER A 108 -7.08 8.32 -33.54
N LEU A 109 -6.20 7.73 -34.33
CA LEU A 109 -6.44 7.46 -35.75
C LEU A 109 -7.46 6.33 -35.90
N SER A 110 -8.38 6.51 -36.85
CA SER A 110 -9.28 5.46 -37.30
C SER A 110 -8.52 4.53 -38.24
N GLY A 111 -8.31 3.30 -37.84
CA GLY A 111 -7.56 2.32 -38.61
C GLY A 111 -6.25 1.94 -37.93
N THR A 112 -6.01 0.67 -37.90
CA THR A 112 -4.98 0.08 -37.06
C THR A 112 -3.63 0.04 -37.75
N GLY A 113 -2.75 0.97 -37.44
CA GLY A 113 -1.32 0.73 -37.62
C GLY A 113 -0.86 -0.38 -36.69
N ALA A 114 0.03 -1.27 -37.15
CA ALA A 114 0.70 -2.22 -36.28
C ALA A 114 1.49 -1.48 -35.20
N ALA A 115 1.70 -2.09 -34.02
CA ALA A 115 2.62 -1.52 -33.02
C ALA A 115 4.03 -1.42 -33.65
N PRO A 116 4.80 -0.38 -33.29
CA PRO A 116 6.16 -0.18 -33.84
C PRO A 116 7.07 -1.38 -33.56
N ASN A 117 6.88 -2.02 -32.42
CA ASN A 117 7.62 -3.23 -32.06
C ASN A 117 6.67 -4.45 -32.04
N PRO A 118 6.76 -5.34 -33.10
CA PRO A 118 5.90 -6.52 -33.17
C PRO A 118 6.11 -7.51 -32.01
N ALA A 119 7.30 -7.56 -31.41
CA ALA A 119 7.62 -8.50 -30.34
C ALA A 119 6.84 -8.21 -29.04
N SER A 120 6.50 -6.97 -28.78
CA SER A 120 5.71 -6.57 -27.61
C SER A 120 4.23 -6.32 -27.94
N ALA A 121 3.83 -6.38 -29.22
CA ALA A 121 2.47 -6.05 -29.64
C ALA A 121 1.39 -6.88 -28.94
N SER A 122 1.68 -8.15 -28.63
CA SER A 122 0.75 -9.06 -27.94
C SER A 122 0.54 -8.72 -26.46
N GLN A 123 1.39 -7.88 -25.86
CA GLN A 123 1.30 -7.47 -24.45
C GLN A 123 0.41 -6.24 -24.26
N PHE A 124 -0.01 -5.60 -25.35
CA PHE A 124 -0.85 -4.41 -25.32
C PHE A 124 -2.22 -4.67 -25.95
N VAL A 125 -3.23 -4.06 -25.35
CA VAL A 125 -4.55 -3.93 -25.98
C VAL A 125 -4.66 -2.53 -26.56
N ARG A 126 -4.99 -2.43 -27.87
CA ARG A 126 -5.19 -1.16 -28.54
C ARG A 126 -6.37 -0.42 -27.93
N ALA A 127 -6.10 0.75 -27.37
CA ALA A 127 -7.09 1.66 -26.83
C ALA A 127 -7.32 2.87 -27.77
N GLU A 128 -8.37 3.62 -27.50
CA GLU A 128 -8.71 4.81 -28.27
C GLU A 128 -8.69 6.04 -27.38
N MET A 129 -8.00 7.07 -27.82
CA MET A 129 -8.14 8.42 -27.33
C MET A 129 -9.18 9.14 -28.20
N LEU A 130 -10.34 9.40 -27.64
CA LEU A 130 -11.37 10.23 -28.26
C LEU A 130 -10.93 11.71 -28.17
N PRO A 131 -11.63 12.68 -28.76
CA PRO A 131 -11.16 14.08 -28.73
C PRO A 131 -10.79 14.54 -27.32
N SER A 132 -9.50 14.75 -27.09
CA SER A 132 -8.87 15.11 -25.83
C SER A 132 -7.92 16.30 -26.03
N GLY A 133 -7.47 16.94 -24.96
CA GLY A 133 -6.45 17.96 -25.09
C GLY A 133 -6.41 18.97 -23.98
N TYR A 134 -5.62 20.01 -24.23
CA TYR A 134 -5.32 21.08 -23.28
C TYR A 134 -5.60 22.45 -23.90
N LEU A 135 -6.21 23.34 -23.12
CA LEU A 135 -6.33 24.76 -23.44
C LEU A 135 -5.64 25.57 -22.34
N ILE A 136 -4.58 26.26 -22.69
CA ILE A 136 -3.75 27.06 -21.78
C ILE A 136 -3.95 28.51 -22.13
N ARG A 137 -4.49 29.32 -21.23
CA ARG A 137 -4.78 30.74 -21.44
C ARG A 137 -3.98 31.59 -20.47
N PRO A 138 -3.18 32.55 -20.96
CA PRO A 138 -2.51 33.50 -20.09
C PRO A 138 -3.55 34.37 -19.35
N CYS A 139 -3.22 34.77 -18.12
CA CYS A 139 -4.02 35.65 -17.28
C CYS A 139 -3.34 37.01 -17.12
N ASP A 140 -4.12 38.10 -17.07
CA ASP A 140 -3.62 39.49 -16.96
C ASP A 140 -2.81 39.74 -15.67
N GLY A 141 -3.03 38.95 -14.61
CA GLY A 141 -2.30 39.01 -13.35
C GLY A 141 -1.05 38.12 -13.26
N GLY A 142 -0.59 37.56 -14.37
CA GLY A 142 0.46 36.54 -14.43
C GLY A 142 -0.06 35.12 -14.25
N GLY A 143 0.70 34.15 -14.78
CA GLY A 143 0.30 32.74 -14.79
C GLY A 143 -0.72 32.40 -15.88
N CYS A 144 -1.31 31.20 -15.79
CA CYS A 144 -2.22 30.65 -16.80
C CYS A 144 -3.40 29.92 -16.18
N THR A 145 -4.56 30.01 -16.83
CA THR A 145 -5.66 29.08 -16.61
C THR A 145 -5.51 27.90 -17.55
N ILE A 146 -5.50 26.69 -17.00
CA ILE A 146 -5.39 25.43 -17.75
C ILE A 146 -6.73 24.73 -17.72
N HIS A 147 -7.21 24.31 -18.90
CA HIS A 147 -8.32 23.37 -19.04
C HIS A 147 -7.78 22.08 -19.65
N ILE A 148 -8.05 20.96 -19.00
CA ILE A 148 -7.65 19.62 -19.42
C ILE A 148 -8.93 18.83 -19.70
N VAL A 149 -8.97 18.15 -20.83
CA VAL A 149 -10.04 17.20 -21.17
C VAL A 149 -9.40 15.93 -21.66
N ASP A 150 -9.67 14.84 -20.95
CA ASP A 150 -9.30 13.48 -21.37
C ASP A 150 -10.56 12.67 -21.64
N HIS A 151 -10.63 12.08 -22.83
CA HIS A 151 -11.73 11.21 -23.23
C HIS A 151 -11.16 9.94 -23.81
N LEU A 152 -11.30 8.84 -23.07
CA LEU A 152 -10.61 7.58 -23.32
C LEU A 152 -11.59 6.40 -23.42
N ASN A 153 -11.36 5.54 -24.38
CA ASN A 153 -11.95 4.20 -24.47
C ASN A 153 -10.84 3.18 -24.26
N LEU A 154 -10.73 2.68 -23.04
CA LEU A 154 -9.66 1.76 -22.62
C LEU A 154 -9.99 0.30 -22.90
N GLN A 155 -11.04 0.00 -23.69
CA GLN A 155 -11.44 -1.35 -24.08
C GLN A 155 -11.66 -2.29 -22.87
N ALA A 156 -12.53 -1.88 -21.96
CA ALA A 156 -12.81 -2.58 -20.70
C ALA A 156 -13.32 -4.03 -20.90
N TRP A 157 -13.89 -4.34 -22.08
CA TRP A 157 -14.31 -5.70 -22.45
C TRP A 157 -13.14 -6.70 -22.51
N SER A 158 -11.90 -6.23 -22.63
CA SER A 158 -10.70 -7.07 -22.71
C SER A 158 -10.25 -7.67 -21.36
N VAL A 159 -10.91 -7.33 -20.27
CA VAL A 159 -10.64 -7.85 -18.93
C VAL A 159 -11.88 -8.51 -18.33
N SER A 160 -11.67 -9.31 -17.29
CA SER A 160 -12.77 -9.91 -16.53
C SER A 160 -13.69 -8.85 -15.93
N GLU A 161 -14.95 -9.19 -15.72
CA GLU A 161 -15.97 -8.26 -15.19
C GLU A 161 -15.56 -7.62 -13.86
N VAL A 162 -14.89 -8.37 -12.99
CA VAL A 162 -14.39 -7.88 -11.70
C VAL A 162 -13.38 -6.74 -11.85
N LEU A 163 -12.58 -6.75 -12.93
CA LEU A 163 -11.54 -5.76 -13.18
C LEU A 163 -11.96 -4.62 -14.11
N ARG A 164 -13.15 -4.68 -14.70
CA ARG A 164 -13.66 -3.61 -15.58
C ARG A 164 -13.63 -2.22 -14.95
N PRO A 165 -13.92 -2.05 -13.64
CA PRO A 165 -13.85 -0.74 -13.01
C PRO A 165 -12.48 -0.04 -13.13
N LEU A 166 -11.38 -0.78 -13.31
CA LEU A 166 -10.05 -0.20 -13.55
C LEU A 166 -9.98 0.59 -14.86
N TYR A 167 -10.89 0.33 -15.80
CA TYR A 167 -10.93 0.92 -17.14
C TYR A 167 -12.25 1.64 -17.45
N GLU A 168 -13.27 1.50 -16.62
CA GLU A 168 -14.59 2.13 -16.79
C GLU A 168 -14.89 3.19 -15.74
N SER A 169 -14.22 3.19 -14.59
CA SER A 169 -14.46 4.19 -13.56
C SER A 169 -13.95 5.56 -14.00
N SER A 170 -14.89 6.47 -14.28
CA SER A 170 -14.55 7.84 -14.68
C SER A 170 -13.79 8.58 -13.59
N LYS A 171 -14.13 8.36 -12.32
CA LYS A 171 -13.42 8.94 -11.17
C LYS A 171 -11.97 8.44 -11.09
N PHE A 172 -11.77 7.13 -11.23
CA PHE A 172 -10.44 6.53 -11.18
C PHE A 172 -9.54 7.04 -12.32
N VAL A 173 -10.05 7.03 -13.57
CA VAL A 173 -9.29 7.52 -14.73
C VAL A 173 -8.99 9.02 -14.61
N ALA A 174 -9.96 9.82 -14.14
CA ALA A 174 -9.77 11.26 -13.94
C ALA A 174 -8.65 11.55 -12.93
N GLN A 175 -8.63 10.85 -11.82
CA GLN A 175 -7.60 11.03 -10.78
C GLN A 175 -6.21 10.66 -11.28
N ARG A 176 -6.09 9.55 -12.02
CA ARG A 176 -4.80 9.08 -12.52
C ARG A 176 -4.24 9.88 -13.68
N ILE A 177 -5.07 10.51 -14.50
CA ILE A 177 -4.64 11.21 -15.72
C ILE A 177 -4.90 12.72 -15.60
N THR A 178 -6.16 13.13 -15.57
CA THR A 178 -6.55 14.54 -15.70
C THR A 178 -6.10 15.37 -14.49
N ILE A 179 -6.36 14.88 -13.29
CA ILE A 179 -5.98 15.55 -12.05
C ILE A 179 -4.48 15.43 -11.81
N ALA A 180 -3.88 14.28 -12.14
CA ALA A 180 -2.44 14.08 -12.02
C ALA A 180 -1.65 15.08 -12.88
N ALA A 181 -2.10 15.36 -14.10
CA ALA A 181 -1.51 16.38 -14.96
C ALA A 181 -1.52 17.77 -14.30
N LEU A 182 -2.68 18.18 -13.75
CA LEU A 182 -2.81 19.48 -13.10
C LEU A 182 -1.97 19.59 -11.83
N ARG A 183 -1.96 18.56 -11.00
CA ARG A 183 -1.13 18.47 -9.78
C ARG A 183 0.36 18.57 -10.12
N TYR A 184 0.82 17.86 -11.14
CA TYR A 184 2.21 17.89 -11.57
C TYR A 184 2.65 19.28 -12.06
N VAL A 185 1.85 19.94 -12.91
CA VAL A 185 2.15 21.29 -13.40
C VAL A 185 2.18 22.30 -12.24
N ARG A 186 1.27 22.19 -11.27
CA ARG A 186 1.29 23.03 -10.04
C ARG A 186 2.53 22.77 -9.19
N GLN A 187 2.93 21.52 -9.02
CA GLN A 187 4.14 21.16 -8.30
C GLN A 187 5.39 21.82 -8.94
N VAL A 188 5.52 21.74 -10.27
CA VAL A 188 6.63 22.39 -10.99
C VAL A 188 6.59 23.91 -10.83
N ALA A 189 5.41 24.53 -10.78
CA ALA A 189 5.26 25.95 -10.52
C ALA A 189 5.75 26.34 -9.13
N LEU A 190 5.35 25.60 -8.08
CA LEU A 190 5.78 25.82 -6.70
C LEU A 190 7.30 25.60 -6.51
N GLU A 191 7.87 24.60 -7.20
CA GLU A 191 9.32 24.40 -7.21
C GLU A 191 10.06 25.58 -7.86
N SER A 192 9.50 26.12 -8.95
CA SER A 192 10.10 27.25 -9.68
C SER A 192 9.99 28.56 -8.92
N SER A 193 8.96 28.75 -8.09
CA SER A 193 8.79 29.94 -7.23
C SER A 193 9.64 29.89 -5.96
N GLY A 194 10.23 28.74 -5.63
CA GLY A 194 11.01 28.55 -4.40
C GLY A 194 10.15 28.38 -3.14
N GLU A 195 8.85 28.15 -3.29
CA GLU A 195 7.94 27.97 -2.17
C GLU A 195 8.13 26.62 -1.45
N ILE A 196 8.77 25.64 -2.12
CA ILE A 196 9.06 24.33 -1.56
C ILE A 196 10.49 24.29 -1.04
N ALA A 197 10.67 23.98 0.24
CA ALA A 197 11.97 23.87 0.87
C ALA A 197 12.75 22.64 0.38
N CYS A 198 14.09 22.77 0.34
CA CYS A 198 14.98 21.64 0.11
C CYS A 198 14.89 20.63 1.24
N GLY A 199 14.78 19.34 0.91
CA GLY A 199 14.81 18.25 1.87
C GLY A 199 16.15 17.51 1.84
N TRP A 200 16.81 17.33 2.98
CA TRP A 200 18.14 16.69 3.09
C TRP A 200 19.20 17.29 2.16
N GLY A 201 19.18 18.62 2.01
CA GLY A 201 20.10 19.33 1.10
C GLY A 201 19.85 19.10 -0.39
N ARG A 202 18.76 18.42 -0.77
CA ARG A 202 18.39 18.14 -2.16
C ARG A 202 17.29 19.08 -2.63
N GLN A 203 17.37 19.42 -3.90
CA GLN A 203 16.36 20.22 -4.59
C GLN A 203 15.02 19.46 -4.70
N PRO A 204 13.86 20.12 -4.62
CA PRO A 204 12.54 19.49 -4.76
C PRO A 204 12.38 18.68 -6.06
N ALA A 205 12.94 19.18 -7.18
CA ALA A 205 12.93 18.47 -8.45
C ALA A 205 13.65 17.12 -8.40
N VAL A 206 14.73 17.00 -7.61
CA VAL A 206 15.46 15.74 -7.40
C VAL A 206 14.61 14.76 -6.59
N LEU A 207 13.94 15.23 -5.53
CA LEU A 207 13.03 14.40 -4.72
C LEU A 207 11.87 13.88 -5.56
N ARG A 208 11.30 14.74 -6.40
CA ARG A 208 10.25 14.34 -7.35
C ARG A 208 10.76 13.31 -8.36
N ALA A 209 11.98 13.47 -8.88
CA ALA A 209 12.60 12.52 -9.80
C ALA A 209 12.81 11.14 -9.13
N PHE A 210 13.18 11.07 -7.85
CA PHE A 210 13.26 9.81 -7.10
C PHE A 210 11.89 9.13 -7.00
N GLY A 211 10.83 9.86 -6.63
CA GLY A 211 9.47 9.34 -6.59
C GLY A 211 9.02 8.78 -7.94
N GLN A 212 9.29 9.52 -9.02
CA GLN A 212 8.99 9.08 -10.38
C GLN A 212 9.73 7.79 -10.75
N ARG A 213 11.03 7.70 -10.43
CA ARG A 213 11.86 6.51 -10.72
C ARG A 213 11.43 5.29 -9.91
N LEU A 214 11.06 5.46 -8.62
CA LEU A 214 10.54 4.39 -7.79
C LEU A 214 9.26 3.79 -8.37
N ILE A 215 8.26 4.63 -8.66
CA ILE A 215 6.97 4.16 -9.20
C ILE A 215 7.14 3.56 -10.58
N ARG A 216 7.98 4.15 -11.45
CA ARG A 216 8.25 3.62 -12.78
C ARG A 216 8.92 2.25 -12.71
N GLY A 217 9.92 2.08 -11.85
CA GLY A 217 10.58 0.79 -11.63
C GLY A 217 9.62 -0.29 -11.10
N PHE A 218 8.66 0.10 -10.26
CA PHE A 218 7.59 -0.78 -9.81
C PHE A 218 6.63 -1.15 -10.95
N ASN A 219 6.22 -0.19 -11.78
CA ASN A 219 5.38 -0.45 -12.95
C ASN A 219 6.06 -1.40 -13.97
N ASP A 220 7.37 -1.20 -14.21
CA ASP A 220 8.18 -2.09 -15.05
C ASP A 220 8.18 -3.52 -14.52
N ALA A 221 8.33 -3.68 -13.20
CA ALA A 221 8.31 -4.98 -12.54
C ALA A 221 6.94 -5.67 -12.64
N VAL A 222 5.85 -4.92 -12.41
CA VAL A 222 4.47 -5.43 -12.50
C VAL A 222 4.18 -5.94 -13.91
N ASN A 223 4.53 -5.19 -14.94
CA ASN A 223 4.19 -5.52 -16.32
C ASN A 223 5.16 -6.53 -16.95
N GLY A 224 6.46 -6.38 -16.76
CA GLY A 224 7.46 -7.34 -17.25
C GLY A 224 7.47 -7.46 -18.76
N PHE A 225 7.68 -6.34 -19.48
CA PHE A 225 7.65 -6.32 -20.94
C PHE A 225 8.85 -7.03 -21.56
N HIS A 226 8.62 -7.80 -22.61
CA HIS A 226 9.66 -8.56 -23.31
C HIS A 226 10.72 -7.65 -23.97
N ASP A 227 10.31 -6.52 -24.50
CA ASP A 227 11.21 -5.53 -25.11
C ASP A 227 12.12 -4.81 -24.11
N ASP A 228 11.78 -4.83 -22.81
CA ASP A 228 12.66 -4.40 -21.73
C ASP A 228 13.57 -5.53 -21.20
N GLY A 229 13.57 -6.71 -21.86
CA GLY A 229 14.40 -7.87 -21.51
C GLY A 229 13.82 -8.77 -20.43
N TRP A 230 12.53 -8.61 -20.08
CA TRP A 230 11.86 -9.52 -19.16
C TRP A 230 11.44 -10.81 -19.85
N SER A 231 11.63 -11.94 -19.16
CA SER A 231 11.16 -13.26 -19.57
C SER A 231 10.46 -13.97 -18.42
N SER A 232 9.41 -14.71 -18.72
CA SER A 232 8.70 -15.53 -17.73
C SER A 232 9.48 -16.80 -17.45
N LEU A 233 9.62 -17.18 -16.20
CA LEU A 233 10.13 -18.49 -15.82
C LEU A 233 8.96 -19.49 -15.79
N PRO A 234 9.02 -20.57 -16.57
CA PRO A 234 7.96 -21.59 -16.57
C PRO A 234 7.90 -22.27 -15.20
N ARG A 235 6.69 -22.38 -14.68
CA ARG A 235 6.37 -23.10 -13.44
C ARG A 235 5.08 -23.89 -13.62
N ASP A 236 4.84 -24.86 -12.75
CA ASP A 236 3.60 -25.63 -12.74
C ASP A 236 2.38 -24.72 -12.54
N ASP A 237 1.33 -24.95 -13.32
CA ASP A 237 0.15 -24.09 -13.50
C ASP A 237 -0.73 -23.84 -12.26
N ALA A 238 -0.32 -24.28 -11.08
CA ALA A 238 -1.10 -24.16 -9.83
C ALA A 238 -0.71 -22.99 -8.92
N ASP A 239 0.24 -22.15 -9.33
CA ASP A 239 0.81 -21.08 -8.47
C ASP A 239 0.16 -19.72 -8.74
N ASP A 240 -0.42 -19.09 -7.71
CA ASP A 240 -0.93 -17.71 -7.73
C ASP A 240 0.18 -16.63 -7.83
N VAL A 241 1.44 -17.07 -8.00
CA VAL A 241 2.63 -16.22 -7.99
C VAL A 241 3.35 -16.30 -9.33
N ILE A 242 3.50 -15.16 -10.00
CA ILE A 242 4.18 -15.05 -11.30
C ILE A 242 5.66 -14.71 -11.06
N VAL A 243 6.56 -15.44 -11.71
CA VAL A 243 8.01 -15.19 -11.66
C VAL A 243 8.51 -14.77 -13.03
N THR A 244 9.20 -13.63 -13.07
CA THR A 244 9.86 -13.12 -14.27
C THR A 244 11.31 -12.80 -13.96
N MET A 245 12.18 -12.89 -14.96
CA MET A 245 13.58 -12.50 -14.80
C MET A 245 14.00 -11.52 -15.91
N ASN A 246 14.95 -10.67 -15.57
CA ASN A 246 15.59 -9.77 -16.51
C ASN A 246 17.12 -9.86 -16.35
N SER A 247 17.77 -10.47 -17.34
CA SER A 247 19.23 -10.66 -17.38
C SER A 247 19.97 -9.50 -18.07
N SER A 248 19.24 -8.57 -18.72
CA SER A 248 19.84 -7.42 -19.41
C SER A 248 20.00 -6.20 -18.49
N LYS A 249 19.32 -6.15 -17.35
CA LYS A 249 19.50 -5.09 -16.35
C LYS A 249 20.77 -5.36 -15.51
N ASN A 250 21.93 -4.88 -15.99
CA ASN A 250 23.14 -4.83 -15.18
C ASN A 250 22.98 -3.76 -14.09
N VAL A 251 22.53 -4.17 -12.90
CA VAL A 251 22.29 -3.26 -11.76
C VAL A 251 23.59 -2.96 -10.99
N THR A 252 24.65 -3.73 -11.25
CA THR A 252 25.94 -3.57 -10.58
C THR A 252 26.94 -2.81 -11.45
N GLN A 253 27.53 -1.76 -10.90
CA GLN A 253 28.59 -0.96 -11.57
C GLN A 253 29.88 -1.75 -11.87
N ASN A 254 30.00 -2.98 -11.43
CA ASN A 254 31.15 -3.86 -11.66
C ASN A 254 30.75 -5.13 -12.40
N THR A 255 31.39 -5.38 -13.47
CA THR A 255 31.62 -6.50 -14.41
C THR A 255 31.14 -7.93 -14.06
N LEU A 256 30.34 -8.17 -13.04
CA LEU A 256 29.71 -9.44 -12.75
C LEU A 256 28.37 -9.51 -13.48
N THR A 257 28.28 -10.41 -14.45
CA THR A 257 27.05 -10.76 -15.16
C THR A 257 25.97 -11.22 -14.15
N GLY A 258 24.99 -10.39 -13.93
CA GLY A 258 23.87 -10.66 -13.04
C GLY A 258 22.57 -10.13 -13.65
N GLY A 259 21.48 -10.21 -12.91
CA GLY A 259 20.17 -9.73 -13.35
C GLY A 259 19.23 -9.49 -12.18
N ILE A 260 17.94 -9.42 -12.49
CA ILE A 260 16.87 -9.25 -11.51
C ILE A 260 15.85 -10.36 -11.69
N VAL A 261 15.48 -11.02 -10.60
CA VAL A 261 14.28 -11.86 -10.49
C VAL A 261 13.17 -10.99 -9.91
N CYS A 262 12.01 -10.97 -10.56
CA CYS A 262 10.81 -10.34 -10.03
C CYS A 262 9.75 -11.40 -9.74
N VAL A 263 9.20 -11.35 -8.54
CA VAL A 263 8.11 -12.20 -8.08
C VAL A 263 6.91 -11.33 -7.77
N LYS A 264 5.76 -11.65 -8.34
CA LYS A 264 4.57 -10.83 -8.27
C LYS A 264 3.30 -11.63 -8.08
N ALA A 265 2.34 -11.03 -7.36
CA ALA A 265 1.03 -11.60 -7.07
C ALA A 265 -0.05 -10.51 -7.10
N SER A 266 -1.26 -10.88 -7.47
CA SER A 266 -2.44 -10.01 -7.38
C SER A 266 -3.55 -10.73 -6.64
N MET A 267 -4.27 -10.01 -5.77
CA MET A 267 -5.40 -10.56 -5.03
C MET A 267 -6.53 -9.54 -4.86
N LEU A 268 -7.75 -10.05 -4.66
CA LEU A 268 -8.91 -9.24 -4.30
C LEU A 268 -8.99 -9.09 -2.78
N LEU A 269 -9.19 -7.86 -2.33
CA LEU A 269 -9.49 -7.52 -0.95
C LEU A 269 -10.94 -7.07 -0.84
N GLN A 270 -11.60 -7.44 0.26
CA GLN A 270 -12.99 -7.07 0.57
C GLN A 270 -13.04 -6.32 1.89
N ASN A 271 -13.81 -5.22 1.91
CA ASN A 271 -14.02 -4.39 3.10
C ASN A 271 -12.72 -3.85 3.74
N VAL A 272 -11.69 -3.61 2.93
CA VAL A 272 -10.41 -3.06 3.36
C VAL A 272 -10.29 -1.64 2.81
N SER A 273 -10.06 -0.67 3.69
CA SER A 273 -9.75 0.70 3.28
C SER A 273 -8.32 0.77 2.75
N PRO A 274 -8.08 1.14 1.48
CA PRO A 274 -6.75 1.21 0.90
C PRO A 274 -5.76 2.11 1.68
N PRO A 275 -6.12 3.33 2.16
CA PRO A 275 -5.22 4.15 2.95
C PRO A 275 -4.83 3.52 4.29
N VAL A 276 -5.79 2.94 5.00
CA VAL A 276 -5.55 2.26 6.29
C VAL A 276 -4.61 1.08 6.10
N PHE A 277 -4.85 0.30 5.05
CA PHE A 277 -4.04 -0.87 4.74
C PHE A 277 -2.59 -0.50 4.37
N VAL A 278 -2.40 0.49 3.49
CA VAL A 278 -1.06 0.94 3.10
C VAL A 278 -0.31 1.57 4.28
N ARG A 279 -1.01 2.32 5.14
CA ARG A 279 -0.42 2.84 6.39
C ARG A 279 0.03 1.69 7.30
N PHE A 280 -0.79 0.66 7.49
CA PHE A 280 -0.41 -0.51 8.26
C PHE A 280 0.86 -1.18 7.71
N LEU A 281 0.92 -1.44 6.40
CA LEU A 281 2.10 -2.03 5.76
C LEU A 281 3.36 -1.19 5.96
N LYS A 282 3.21 0.13 5.99
CA LYS A 282 4.30 1.09 6.21
C LYS A 282 4.80 1.06 7.66
N GLU A 283 3.88 1.13 8.62
CA GLU A 283 4.19 1.27 10.04
C GLU A 283 4.59 -0.06 10.70
N HIS A 284 4.02 -1.16 10.21
CA HIS A 284 4.21 -2.51 10.77
C HIS A 284 4.96 -3.44 9.80
N ARG A 285 6.14 -3.01 9.35
CA ARG A 285 6.97 -3.80 8.43
C ARG A 285 7.34 -5.17 9.01
N SER A 286 7.53 -5.29 10.32
CA SER A 286 7.79 -6.54 11.03
C SER A 286 6.72 -7.62 10.83
N GLU A 287 5.49 -7.23 10.49
CA GLU A 287 4.39 -8.18 10.31
C GLU A 287 4.44 -8.94 8.97
N TRP A 288 5.19 -8.43 7.98
CA TRP A 288 5.22 -9.00 6.65
C TRP A 288 6.61 -9.13 6.04
N ALA A 289 7.62 -8.37 6.48
CA ALA A 289 8.97 -8.38 5.92
C ALA A 289 9.90 -9.37 6.65
N ASP A 290 10.93 -9.82 5.93
CA ASP A 290 12.04 -10.61 6.46
C ASP A 290 13.35 -9.83 6.31
N PHE A 291 14.03 -9.58 7.42
CA PHE A 291 15.24 -8.80 7.44
C PHE A 291 16.38 -9.42 6.61
N ASN A 292 16.51 -10.74 6.63
CA ASN A 292 17.60 -11.44 5.91
C ASN A 292 17.42 -11.32 4.40
N VAL A 293 16.17 -11.33 3.92
CA VAL A 293 15.85 -11.14 2.50
C VAL A 293 16.10 -9.70 2.08
N ASP A 294 15.70 -8.71 2.89
CA ASP A 294 16.00 -7.30 2.65
C ASP A 294 17.52 -7.05 2.66
N ALA A 295 18.25 -7.65 3.61
CA ALA A 295 19.70 -7.56 3.70
C ALA A 295 20.41 -8.21 2.51
N PHE A 296 19.94 -9.36 2.06
CA PHE A 296 20.45 -10.01 0.85
C PHE A 296 20.27 -9.10 -0.38
N SER A 297 19.09 -8.54 -0.57
CA SER A 297 18.80 -7.64 -1.70
C SER A 297 19.69 -6.39 -1.66
N ALA A 298 19.83 -5.76 -0.50
CA ALA A 298 20.70 -4.58 -0.32
C ALA A 298 22.18 -4.89 -0.54
N ALA A 299 22.66 -6.03 -0.03
CA ALA A 299 24.08 -6.43 -0.16
C ALA A 299 24.44 -6.81 -1.59
N THR A 300 23.54 -7.45 -2.33
CA THR A 300 23.76 -7.82 -3.73
C THR A 300 23.95 -6.59 -4.61
N LEU A 301 23.18 -5.52 -4.36
CA LEU A 301 23.34 -4.23 -5.05
C LEU A 301 24.71 -3.57 -4.80
N LYS A 302 25.30 -3.78 -3.61
CA LYS A 302 26.59 -3.21 -3.20
C LYS A 302 27.79 -4.04 -3.62
N CYS A 303 27.62 -5.10 -4.42
CA CYS A 303 28.65 -6.11 -4.68
C CYS A 303 29.24 -6.73 -3.39
N GLY A 304 28.51 -6.64 -2.28
CA GLY A 304 28.86 -7.23 -1.01
C GLY A 304 28.68 -8.74 -1.04
N ARG A 305 29.61 -9.48 -0.41
CA ARG A 305 29.40 -10.91 -0.16
C ARG A 305 28.44 -11.05 1.03
N TYR A 306 27.19 -11.35 0.75
CA TYR A 306 26.23 -11.78 1.76
C TYR A 306 25.95 -13.26 1.54
N ALA A 307 25.95 -14.05 2.62
CA ALA A 307 25.57 -15.44 2.52
C ALA A 307 24.11 -15.55 2.06
N PHE A 308 23.86 -16.43 1.12
CA PHE A 308 22.49 -16.74 0.70
C PHE A 308 21.71 -17.21 1.94
N PRO A 309 20.48 -16.75 2.19
CA PRO A 309 19.70 -17.15 3.36
C PRO A 309 19.36 -18.65 3.27
N GLU A 310 20.12 -19.47 3.98
CA GLU A 310 19.89 -20.93 4.09
C GLU A 310 18.91 -21.30 5.20
N THR A 311 18.59 -20.33 6.07
CA THR A 311 17.72 -20.55 7.22
C THR A 311 16.25 -20.24 6.89
N PRO A 312 15.29 -20.90 7.58
CA PRO A 312 13.87 -20.54 7.47
C PRO A 312 13.67 -19.05 7.70
N LEU A 313 12.76 -18.47 6.92
CA LEU A 313 12.40 -17.06 7.00
C LEU A 313 12.12 -16.67 8.46
N THR A 314 12.93 -15.76 9.00
CA THR A 314 12.76 -15.20 10.34
C THR A 314 12.16 -13.82 10.25
N ARG A 315 11.11 -13.56 11.04
CA ARG A 315 10.50 -12.24 11.07
C ARG A 315 11.48 -11.17 11.52
N PHE A 316 11.30 -9.97 10.97
CA PHE A 316 12.08 -8.80 11.36
C PHE A 316 11.80 -8.45 12.83
N THR A 317 12.82 -8.54 13.69
CA THR A 317 12.74 -8.22 15.12
C THR A 317 13.47 -6.93 15.49
N GLY A 318 14.04 -6.23 14.49
CA GLY A 318 14.78 -4.99 14.67
C GLY A 318 13.88 -3.74 14.75
N THR A 319 14.49 -2.61 15.10
CA THR A 319 13.82 -1.31 15.09
C THR A 319 13.80 -0.72 13.69
N GLN A 320 12.68 -0.09 13.34
CA GLN A 320 12.49 0.66 12.11
C GLN A 320 12.45 2.15 12.44
N THR A 321 13.30 2.94 11.78
CA THR A 321 13.27 4.40 11.88
C THR A 321 12.88 4.98 10.53
N ILE A 322 11.80 5.76 10.48
CA ILE A 322 11.31 6.42 9.26
C ILE A 322 11.69 7.90 9.33
N MET A 323 12.41 8.38 8.33
CA MET A 323 12.90 9.75 8.23
C MET A 323 12.32 10.42 6.97
N PRO A 324 11.43 11.41 7.10
CA PRO A 324 10.85 12.07 5.93
C PRO A 324 11.91 12.90 5.19
N LEU A 325 11.99 12.73 3.86
CA LEU A 325 12.80 13.56 2.98
C LEU A 325 12.02 14.78 2.48
N GLY A 326 10.74 14.61 2.20
CA GLY A 326 9.89 15.66 1.68
C GLY A 326 8.67 15.12 0.90
N HIS A 327 7.85 16.05 0.44
CA HIS A 327 6.74 15.74 -0.45
C HIS A 327 7.19 15.80 -1.90
N THR A 328 6.77 14.82 -2.71
CA THR A 328 7.08 14.78 -4.15
C THR A 328 5.99 15.41 -5.00
N ILE A 329 4.74 15.14 -4.68
CA ILE A 329 3.52 15.73 -5.23
C ILE A 329 2.51 15.78 -4.07
N GLU A 330 1.58 16.69 -4.06
CA GLU A 330 0.65 17.11 -2.97
C GLU A 330 0.31 16.09 -1.86
N GLN A 331 0.30 14.79 -2.13
CA GLN A 331 -0.12 13.77 -1.16
C GLN A 331 0.90 12.65 -0.95
N GLU A 332 2.06 12.75 -1.58
CA GLU A 332 3.06 11.71 -1.53
C GLU A 332 4.22 12.12 -0.67
N VAL A 333 4.61 11.22 0.21
CA VAL A 333 5.74 11.39 1.10
C VAL A 333 6.88 10.49 0.66
N LEU A 334 8.03 11.11 0.39
CA LEU A 334 9.29 10.41 0.15
C LEU A 334 10.06 10.35 1.47
N GLU A 335 10.52 9.15 1.84
CA GLU A 335 11.12 8.86 3.13
C GLU A 335 12.34 7.97 2.97
N VAL A 336 13.28 8.05 3.89
CA VAL A 336 14.31 7.04 4.12
C VAL A 336 13.91 6.21 5.33
N VAL A 337 13.90 4.89 5.14
CA VAL A 337 13.66 3.92 6.20
C VAL A 337 14.98 3.26 6.56
N ARG A 338 15.39 3.39 7.82
CA ARG A 338 16.54 2.67 8.37
C ARG A 338 16.02 1.47 9.15
N LEU A 339 16.51 0.29 8.79
CA LEU A 339 16.25 -0.97 9.46
C LEU A 339 17.51 -1.37 10.24
N GLU A 340 17.42 -1.41 11.55
CA GLU A 340 18.55 -1.79 12.42
C GLU A 340 18.65 -3.30 12.49
N GLY A 341 19.77 -3.85 12.07
CA GLY A 341 20.05 -5.28 12.10
C GLY A 341 21.18 -5.62 13.04
N HIS A 342 20.97 -6.63 13.89
CA HIS A 342 22.03 -7.19 14.71
C HIS A 342 22.65 -8.38 13.98
N SER A 343 23.92 -8.27 13.58
CA SER A 343 24.70 -9.39 13.07
C SER A 343 25.57 -9.95 14.19
N LEU A 344 25.45 -11.25 14.44
CA LEU A 344 26.40 -11.99 15.26
C LEU A 344 27.71 -12.10 14.46
N VAL A 345 28.75 -11.43 14.91
CA VAL A 345 30.06 -11.48 14.27
C VAL A 345 30.93 -12.54 14.94
N LEU A 346 31.59 -13.38 14.13
CA LEU A 346 32.76 -14.13 14.54
C LEU A 346 33.85 -13.12 14.95
N GLU A 347 34.45 -13.31 16.14
CA GLU A 347 35.54 -12.52 16.74
C GLU A 347 35.13 -11.25 17.54
N GLY A 348 34.00 -11.26 18.23
CA GLY A 348 33.83 -10.38 19.41
C GLY A 348 33.48 -8.90 19.14
N SER A 349 33.29 -8.49 17.90
CA SER A 349 32.77 -7.16 17.56
C SER A 349 31.40 -7.24 16.89
N LEU A 350 30.41 -6.59 17.49
CA LEU A 350 29.08 -6.38 16.90
C LEU A 350 29.21 -5.33 15.77
N VAL A 351 29.17 -5.77 14.53
CA VAL A 351 29.01 -4.85 13.40
C VAL A 351 27.53 -4.72 13.12
N SER A 352 26.95 -3.58 13.48
CA SER A 352 25.60 -3.21 13.08
C SER A 352 25.56 -3.11 11.55
N ARG A 353 24.69 -3.88 10.90
CA ARG A 353 24.43 -3.79 9.45
C ARG A 353 23.07 -3.16 9.25
N ASP A 354 23.03 -1.84 9.29
CA ASP A 354 21.81 -1.13 8.99
C ASP A 354 21.51 -1.19 7.49
N ILE A 355 20.25 -1.39 7.16
CA ILE A 355 19.74 -1.34 5.79
C ILE A 355 18.98 -0.03 5.63
N HIS A 356 19.25 0.68 4.55
CA HIS A 356 18.52 1.88 4.19
C HIS A 356 17.64 1.61 2.96
N LEU A 357 16.39 2.06 3.04
CA LEU A 357 15.43 1.97 1.94
C LEU A 357 14.94 3.38 1.62
N LEU A 358 14.91 3.73 0.34
CA LEU A 358 14.15 4.87 -0.14
C LEU A 358 12.72 4.41 -0.37
N GLN A 359 11.76 5.08 0.24
CA GLN A 359 10.35 4.69 0.23
C GLN A 359 9.46 5.85 -0.18
N ILE A 360 8.46 5.57 -1.00
CA ILE A 360 7.38 6.49 -1.31
C ILE A 360 6.05 5.87 -0.88
N SER A 361 5.22 6.68 -0.24
CA SER A 361 3.86 6.28 0.12
C SER A 361 2.88 7.40 -0.19
N ASN A 362 1.67 7.04 -0.62
CA ASN A 362 0.53 7.91 -0.78
C ASN A 362 -0.67 7.32 -0.01
N GLY A 363 -1.65 8.15 0.31
CA GLY A 363 -2.88 7.74 0.99
C GLY A 363 -3.08 8.51 2.30
N ARG A 364 -3.83 9.63 2.26
CA ARG A 364 -4.37 10.31 3.44
C ARG A 364 -5.78 9.83 3.72
N GLU A 365 -6.13 9.69 5.01
CA GLU A 365 -7.45 9.25 5.48
C GLU A 365 -8.59 10.22 5.13
N GLU A 366 -8.27 11.48 4.83
CA GLU A 366 -9.23 12.55 4.61
C GLU A 366 -9.87 12.56 3.21
N ASN A 367 -9.36 11.74 2.28
CA ASN A 367 -9.90 11.71 0.93
C ASN A 367 -10.91 10.57 0.76
N ASP A 368 -12.11 10.94 0.35
CA ASP A 368 -13.20 10.05 -0.04
C ASP A 368 -12.72 8.82 -0.84
N GLY A 369 -12.95 7.64 -0.30
CA GLY A 369 -12.57 6.30 -0.69
C GLY A 369 -12.55 5.94 -2.18
N GLY A 370 -11.65 6.48 -2.95
CA GLY A 370 -11.54 6.22 -4.39
C GLY A 370 -10.13 6.40 -4.97
N GLU A 371 -9.14 6.74 -4.16
CA GLU A 371 -7.76 6.89 -4.64
C GLU A 371 -6.97 5.59 -4.53
N CYS A 372 -6.09 5.35 -5.52
CA CYS A 372 -5.11 4.28 -5.52
C CYS A 372 -4.05 4.60 -4.45
N CYS A 373 -3.77 3.64 -3.57
CA CYS A 373 -2.76 3.77 -2.53
C CYS A 373 -1.57 2.87 -2.83
N GLU A 374 -0.36 3.39 -2.62
CA GLU A 374 0.88 2.72 -2.94
C GLU A 374 1.89 2.83 -1.79
N LEU A 375 2.67 1.77 -1.62
CA LEU A 375 3.87 1.73 -0.80
C LEU A 375 4.97 1.09 -1.64
N VAL A 376 5.88 1.90 -2.17
CA VAL A 376 6.97 1.44 -3.04
C VAL A 376 8.30 1.82 -2.40
N PHE A 377 9.25 0.90 -2.39
CA PHE A 377 10.56 1.09 -1.79
C PHE A 377 11.65 0.43 -2.60
N ALA A 378 12.89 0.92 -2.43
CA ALA A 378 14.09 0.35 -3.02
C ALA A 378 15.25 0.42 -2.02
N PRO A 379 16.15 -0.58 -1.95
CA PRO A 379 17.38 -0.49 -1.18
C PRO A 379 18.27 0.64 -1.70
N ILE A 380 18.89 1.38 -0.77
CA ILE A 380 19.83 2.47 -1.06
C ILE A 380 21.04 2.38 -0.12
N ASP A 381 22.09 3.09 -0.46
CA ASP A 381 23.18 3.38 0.46
C ASP A 381 22.82 4.53 1.40
N GLU A 382 23.47 4.62 2.56
CA GLU A 382 23.29 5.72 3.50
C GLU A 382 23.55 7.08 2.81
N MET A 383 24.57 7.13 1.95
CA MET A 383 24.94 8.29 1.12
C MET A 383 24.71 7.93 -0.35
N PHE A 384 23.46 7.94 -0.80
CA PHE A 384 23.12 7.60 -2.17
C PHE A 384 23.16 8.85 -3.09
N PRO A 385 23.76 8.75 -4.30
CA PRO A 385 23.76 9.84 -5.26
C PRO A 385 22.39 10.02 -5.93
N ASP A 386 22.19 11.16 -6.62
CA ASP A 386 20.91 11.48 -7.26
C ASP A 386 20.54 10.53 -8.42
N ASP A 387 21.51 9.87 -9.01
CA ASP A 387 21.38 8.87 -10.07
C ASP A 387 21.46 7.42 -9.59
N ALA A 388 21.46 7.17 -8.26
CA ALA A 388 21.53 5.83 -7.69
C ALA A 388 20.53 4.88 -8.34
N PRO A 389 20.93 3.64 -8.70
CA PRO A 389 20.00 2.65 -9.24
C PRO A 389 18.96 2.28 -8.20
N LEU A 390 17.68 2.23 -8.61
CA LEU A 390 16.56 1.88 -7.73
C LEU A 390 15.92 0.57 -8.23
N VAL A 391 16.01 -0.47 -7.44
CA VAL A 391 15.33 -1.75 -7.66
C VAL A 391 14.06 -1.75 -6.83
N SER A 392 12.96 -1.32 -7.46
CA SER A 392 11.72 -0.98 -6.77
C SER A 392 10.88 -2.21 -6.48
N SER A 393 10.47 -2.37 -5.23
CA SER A 393 9.54 -3.39 -4.73
C SER A 393 8.39 -2.70 -3.99
N GLY A 394 7.26 -3.36 -3.83
CA GLY A 394 6.18 -2.76 -3.05
C GLY A 394 4.80 -3.33 -3.28
N PHE A 395 3.82 -2.50 -2.87
CA PHE A 395 2.40 -2.78 -2.84
C PHE A 395 1.61 -1.66 -3.51
N ARG A 396 0.55 -2.04 -4.21
CA ARG A 396 -0.45 -1.11 -4.77
C ARG A 396 -1.84 -1.62 -4.47
N VAL A 397 -2.69 -0.78 -3.88
CA VAL A 397 -4.09 -1.10 -3.59
C VAL A 397 -4.98 -0.20 -4.42
N ILE A 398 -5.80 -0.79 -5.28
CA ILE A 398 -6.66 -0.07 -6.22
C ILE A 398 -8.12 -0.36 -5.86
N PRO A 399 -8.92 0.63 -5.44
CA PRO A 399 -10.33 0.43 -5.20
C PRO A 399 -11.07 0.14 -6.51
N LEU A 400 -11.96 -0.85 -6.51
CA LEU A 400 -12.79 -1.23 -7.66
C LEU A 400 -14.16 -0.55 -7.64
N ASP A 401 -14.70 -0.27 -6.46
CA ASP A 401 -16.04 0.27 -6.29
C ASP A 401 -15.96 1.76 -5.98
N SER A 402 -16.27 2.60 -6.96
CA SER A 402 -16.50 4.02 -6.76
C SER A 402 -17.98 4.24 -6.45
N LYS A 403 -18.41 4.14 -5.19
CA LYS A 403 -19.76 4.61 -4.81
C LYS A 403 -19.78 6.14 -5.01
N SER A 404 -20.29 6.60 -6.14
CA SER A 404 -20.71 8.00 -6.28
C SER A 404 -21.90 8.22 -5.35
N ARG A 405 -21.68 8.86 -4.21
CA ARG A 405 -22.75 9.60 -3.56
C ARG A 405 -23.08 10.81 -4.46
N ASP A 406 -23.80 10.54 -5.54
CA ASP A 406 -24.44 11.61 -6.29
C ASP A 406 -25.56 12.21 -5.43
N SER A 407 -25.21 13.29 -4.72
CA SER A 407 -26.08 14.10 -3.87
C SER A 407 -27.05 14.97 -4.69
N SER A 408 -27.35 14.63 -5.96
CA SER A 408 -28.16 15.46 -6.85
C SER A 408 -29.50 14.86 -7.30
N GLN A 409 -30.02 13.84 -6.60
CA GLN A 409 -31.41 13.42 -6.77
C GLN A 409 -32.21 13.53 -5.46
N PRO A 410 -33.13 14.55 -5.33
CA PRO A 410 -33.91 14.72 -4.11
C PRO A 410 -35.14 13.80 -3.97
N ASN A 411 -35.31 12.77 -4.79
CA ASN A 411 -36.46 11.84 -4.74
C ASN A 411 -36.02 10.39 -5.00
N ARG A 412 -35.40 9.74 -3.99
CA ARG A 412 -35.51 8.29 -3.84
C ARG A 412 -36.03 7.99 -2.44
N THR A 413 -37.23 7.41 -2.41
CA THR A 413 -37.80 6.71 -1.27
C THR A 413 -36.74 5.88 -0.59
N LEU A 414 -36.69 6.00 0.75
CA LEU A 414 -35.84 5.21 1.64
C LEU A 414 -36.17 3.71 1.46
N ASP A 415 -35.55 3.07 0.49
CA ASP A 415 -35.48 1.61 0.46
C ASP A 415 -34.46 1.17 1.52
N LEU A 416 -34.98 0.77 2.67
CA LEU A 416 -34.26 0.22 3.84
C LEU A 416 -33.54 -1.11 3.56
N ASN A 417 -33.53 -1.59 2.32
CA ASN A 417 -32.92 -2.85 1.89
C ASN A 417 -31.75 -2.69 0.89
N SER A 418 -31.11 -1.51 0.79
CA SER A 418 -29.84 -1.45 0.08
C SER A 418 -28.79 -2.18 0.92
N SER A 419 -28.63 -3.48 0.63
CA SER A 419 -27.52 -4.31 1.08
C SER A 419 -26.21 -3.53 0.95
N LEU A 420 -25.44 -3.45 2.02
CA LEU A 420 -24.08 -2.92 2.06
C LEU A 420 -23.21 -3.80 1.13
N ASP A 421 -23.15 -3.46 -0.15
CA ASP A 421 -22.20 -4.12 -1.05
C ASP A 421 -20.81 -3.94 -0.47
N PRO A 422 -20.06 -5.04 -0.25
CA PRO A 422 -18.71 -4.98 0.31
C PRO A 422 -17.82 -4.15 -0.61
N SER A 423 -17.09 -3.19 -0.07
CA SER A 423 -16.10 -2.44 -0.84
C SER A 423 -15.01 -3.41 -1.31
N ARG A 424 -14.70 -3.39 -2.61
CA ARG A 424 -13.69 -4.28 -3.22
C ARG A 424 -12.50 -3.45 -3.69
N SER A 425 -11.30 -4.02 -3.51
CA SER A 425 -10.07 -3.47 -4.06
C SER A 425 -9.17 -4.59 -4.58
N VAL A 426 -8.26 -4.25 -5.49
CA VAL A 426 -7.19 -5.15 -5.94
C VAL A 426 -5.90 -4.76 -5.26
N LEU A 427 -5.26 -5.71 -4.59
CA LEU A 427 -3.90 -5.59 -4.12
C LEU A 427 -2.96 -6.19 -5.15
N MET A 428 -1.97 -5.41 -5.55
CA MET A 428 -0.83 -5.82 -6.36
C MET A 428 0.42 -5.84 -5.52
N ILE A 429 1.17 -6.93 -5.55
CA ILE A 429 2.46 -7.12 -4.89
C ILE A 429 3.50 -7.41 -5.96
N ALA A 430 4.63 -6.69 -5.96
CA ALA A 430 5.76 -6.99 -6.83
C ALA A 430 7.07 -6.71 -6.09
N PHE A 431 7.93 -7.72 -6.02
CA PHE A 431 9.23 -7.64 -5.37
C PHE A 431 10.33 -8.07 -6.32
N GLN A 432 11.39 -7.28 -6.36
CA GLN A 432 12.54 -7.48 -7.22
C GLN A 432 13.77 -7.86 -6.40
N PHE A 433 14.46 -8.91 -6.83
CA PHE A 433 15.63 -9.47 -6.16
C PHE A 433 16.80 -9.49 -7.14
N PRO A 434 17.84 -8.67 -6.93
CA PRO A 434 19.04 -8.76 -7.74
C PRO A 434 19.76 -10.07 -7.48
N TYR A 435 20.37 -10.65 -8.52
CA TYR A 435 21.18 -11.85 -8.40
C TYR A 435 22.51 -11.67 -9.14
N ALA A 436 23.55 -12.37 -8.67
CA ALA A 436 24.86 -12.43 -9.30
C ALA A 436 25.09 -13.82 -9.91
N ASN A 437 25.57 -13.85 -11.17
CA ASN A 437 25.95 -15.07 -11.88
C ASN A 437 24.84 -16.16 -11.91
N ASN A 438 25.20 -17.42 -11.70
CA ASN A 438 24.33 -18.60 -11.85
C ASN A 438 23.36 -18.84 -10.66
N LEU A 439 23.14 -17.84 -9.79
CA LEU A 439 22.29 -17.98 -8.60
C LEU A 439 20.79 -17.70 -8.86
N TYR A 440 20.39 -17.48 -10.12
CA TYR A 440 19.02 -17.08 -10.44
C TYR A 440 17.95 -18.08 -9.97
N GLU A 441 18.21 -19.39 -10.08
CA GLU A 441 17.28 -20.42 -9.63
C GLU A 441 17.07 -20.40 -8.11
N SER A 442 18.18 -20.34 -7.34
CA SER A 442 18.13 -20.26 -5.88
C SER A 442 17.43 -18.99 -5.41
N VAL A 443 17.73 -17.84 -6.05
CA VAL A 443 17.06 -16.57 -5.77
C VAL A 443 15.57 -16.63 -6.12
N ALA A 444 15.19 -17.25 -7.24
CA ALA A 444 13.79 -17.41 -7.62
C ALA A 444 13.01 -18.29 -6.61
N VAL A 445 13.61 -19.37 -6.11
CA VAL A 445 12.98 -20.21 -5.08
C VAL A 445 12.80 -19.45 -3.78
N MET A 446 13.86 -18.79 -3.28
CA MET A 446 13.80 -17.95 -2.08
C MET A 446 12.73 -16.84 -2.23
N ALA A 447 12.76 -16.13 -3.32
CA ALA A 447 11.84 -15.03 -3.60
C ALA A 447 10.38 -15.48 -3.62
N CYS A 448 10.10 -16.66 -4.18
CA CYS A 448 8.75 -17.23 -4.18
C CYS A 448 8.29 -17.61 -2.78
N GLN A 449 9.14 -18.24 -1.98
CA GLN A 449 8.82 -18.58 -0.58
C GLN A 449 8.54 -17.30 0.22
N TYR A 450 9.35 -16.28 0.02
CA TYR A 450 9.16 -14.99 0.67
C TYR A 450 7.83 -14.33 0.26
N ILE A 451 7.52 -14.23 -1.03
CA ILE A 451 6.26 -13.64 -1.47
C ILE A 451 5.04 -14.43 -1.00
N ARG A 452 5.08 -15.75 -0.94
CA ARG A 452 4.00 -16.54 -0.34
C ARG A 452 3.81 -16.22 1.15
N SER A 453 4.89 -16.03 1.89
CA SER A 453 4.84 -15.58 3.29
C SER A 453 4.24 -14.18 3.40
N VAL A 454 4.66 -13.25 2.54
CA VAL A 454 4.09 -11.89 2.47
C VAL A 454 2.60 -11.93 2.15
N VAL A 455 2.19 -12.69 1.12
CA VAL A 455 0.77 -12.86 0.74
C VAL A 455 -0.06 -13.39 1.91
N SER A 456 0.43 -14.43 2.60
CA SER A 456 -0.26 -14.99 3.76
C SER A 456 -0.38 -14.00 4.92
N SER A 457 0.67 -13.21 5.18
CA SER A 457 0.67 -12.17 6.21
C SER A 457 -0.31 -11.04 5.85
N VAL A 458 -0.26 -10.57 4.62
CA VAL A 458 -1.15 -9.52 4.09
C VAL A 458 -2.62 -9.95 4.10
N GLN A 459 -2.93 -11.20 3.78
CA GLN A 459 -4.29 -11.75 3.88
C GLN A 459 -4.82 -11.73 5.31
N ARG A 460 -3.98 -12.14 6.29
CA ARG A 460 -4.36 -12.08 7.71
C ARG A 460 -4.63 -10.64 8.16
N VAL A 461 -3.76 -9.70 7.79
CA VAL A 461 -3.94 -8.28 8.08
C VAL A 461 -5.21 -7.73 7.44
N ALA A 462 -5.46 -8.05 6.17
CA ALA A 462 -6.66 -7.62 5.46
C ALA A 462 -7.94 -8.13 6.15
N LEU A 463 -7.95 -9.38 6.59
CA LEU A 463 -9.06 -9.95 7.36
C LEU A 463 -9.26 -9.24 8.71
N ALA A 464 -8.17 -8.86 9.39
CA ALA A 464 -8.25 -8.15 10.66
C ALA A 464 -8.79 -6.71 10.50
N ILE A 465 -8.35 -6.00 9.46
CA ILE A 465 -8.77 -4.61 9.17
C ILE A 465 -10.21 -4.57 8.61
N SER A 466 -10.64 -5.58 7.86
CA SER A 466 -11.99 -5.64 7.28
C SER A 466 -13.10 -5.92 8.31
N SER A 467 -12.74 -6.26 9.53
CA SER A 467 -13.73 -6.31 10.63
C SER A 467 -14.12 -4.87 10.98
N PRO A 468 -15.42 -4.48 10.89
CA PRO A 468 -15.82 -3.13 11.24
C PRO A 468 -15.46 -2.84 12.71
N PRO A 469 -14.95 -1.63 13.04
CA PRO A 469 -14.82 -1.25 14.43
C PRO A 469 -16.21 -1.29 15.10
N PRO A 470 -16.34 -1.72 16.36
CA PRO A 470 -17.61 -1.78 17.05
C PRO A 470 -18.16 -0.36 17.23
N GLY A 471 -18.97 0.09 16.27
CA GLY A 471 -19.78 1.30 16.38
C GLY A 471 -21.12 0.96 17.04
N PRO A 472 -21.74 1.87 17.83
CA PRO A 472 -22.99 1.60 18.49
C PRO A 472 -24.15 1.66 17.49
N SER A 473 -24.56 0.53 16.91
CA SER A 473 -25.86 0.38 16.29
C SER A 473 -26.50 -0.98 16.60
N PRO A 474 -27.80 -1.01 16.95
CA PRO A 474 -28.43 -2.14 17.61
C PRO A 474 -28.93 -3.26 16.70
N SER A 475 -28.32 -3.57 15.55
CA SER A 475 -28.85 -4.57 14.64
C SER A 475 -27.88 -5.50 13.90
N ASP A 476 -26.57 -5.54 14.23
CA ASP A 476 -25.63 -6.47 13.57
C ASP A 476 -25.08 -7.55 14.51
N ASN A 477 -25.97 -8.42 14.96
CA ASN A 477 -25.65 -9.59 15.79
C ASN A 477 -25.07 -10.79 15.01
N SER A 478 -24.69 -10.64 13.73
CA SER A 478 -24.41 -11.83 12.91
C SER A 478 -22.91 -12.13 12.65
N LYS A 479 -21.96 -11.28 13.09
CA LYS A 479 -20.52 -11.48 12.84
C LYS A 479 -19.61 -11.66 14.05
N LEU A 480 -20.12 -11.50 15.27
CA LEU A 480 -19.48 -11.95 16.52
C LEU A 480 -19.74 -13.43 16.79
N THR A 481 -20.24 -14.20 15.83
CA THR A 481 -20.75 -15.56 16.02
C THR A 481 -19.92 -16.61 15.30
N SER A 482 -18.57 -16.57 15.43
CA SER A 482 -17.85 -17.83 15.27
C SER A 482 -18.30 -18.73 16.43
N PRO A 483 -18.82 -19.95 16.16
CA PRO A 483 -19.21 -20.88 17.21
C PRO A 483 -18.08 -21.17 18.19
N GLU A 484 -16.83 -21.13 17.69
CA GLU A 484 -15.60 -21.34 18.46
C GLU A 484 -15.32 -20.19 19.44
N ALA A 485 -15.48 -18.93 19.00
CA ALA A 485 -15.29 -17.77 19.86
C ALA A 485 -16.37 -17.68 20.96
N GLN A 486 -17.63 -18.04 20.64
CA GLN A 486 -18.71 -18.13 21.63
C GLN A 486 -18.43 -19.22 22.67
N THR A 487 -17.98 -20.38 22.21
CA THR A 487 -17.62 -21.50 23.08
C THR A 487 -16.48 -21.13 24.01
N LEU A 488 -15.41 -20.48 23.48
CA LEU A 488 -14.29 -20.02 24.29
C LEU A 488 -14.73 -18.99 25.34
N ALA A 489 -15.54 -18.00 24.95
CA ALA A 489 -16.05 -16.99 25.88
C ALA A 489 -16.90 -17.61 27.01
N GLN A 490 -17.68 -18.62 26.68
CA GLN A 490 -18.45 -19.40 27.69
C GLN A 490 -17.51 -20.13 28.65
N TRP A 491 -16.47 -20.79 28.14
CA TRP A 491 -15.50 -21.50 28.97
C TRP A 491 -14.72 -20.53 29.89
N ILE A 492 -14.29 -19.35 29.38
CA ILE A 492 -13.64 -18.32 30.17
C ILE A 492 -14.53 -17.87 31.33
N SER A 493 -15.78 -17.51 31.04
CA SER A 493 -16.71 -17.01 32.04
C SER A 493 -17.11 -18.10 33.07
N ARG A 494 -17.37 -19.33 32.61
CA ARG A 494 -17.71 -20.45 33.48
C ARG A 494 -16.55 -20.82 34.40
N SER A 495 -15.34 -20.90 33.86
CA SER A 495 -14.15 -21.26 34.64
C SER A 495 -13.82 -20.18 35.67
N TYR A 496 -13.98 -18.90 35.32
CA TYR A 496 -13.84 -17.81 36.30
C TYR A 496 -14.84 -17.98 37.46
N THR A 497 -16.11 -18.15 37.16
CA THR A 497 -17.14 -18.32 38.18
C THR A 497 -16.86 -19.54 39.07
N PHE A 498 -16.36 -20.63 38.49
CA PHE A 498 -16.00 -21.84 39.23
C PHE A 498 -14.88 -21.59 40.26
N PHE A 499 -13.81 -20.87 39.86
CA PHE A 499 -12.67 -20.64 40.73
C PHE A 499 -12.84 -19.46 41.69
N MET A 500 -13.55 -18.40 41.28
CA MET A 500 -13.70 -17.17 42.06
C MET A 500 -14.97 -17.11 42.90
N GLY A 501 -15.95 -17.98 42.62
CA GLY A 501 -17.24 -18.01 43.31
C GLY A 501 -18.22 -16.90 42.90
N ASN A 502 -17.76 -15.91 42.10
CA ASN A 502 -18.57 -14.80 41.60
C ASN A 502 -18.62 -14.81 40.08
N PRO A 503 -19.73 -14.40 39.45
CA PRO A 503 -19.79 -14.34 38.00
C PRO A 503 -18.85 -13.24 37.44
N LEU A 504 -18.11 -13.55 36.39
CA LEU A 504 -17.27 -12.57 35.64
C LEU A 504 -18.14 -11.48 34.99
N LEU A 505 -19.34 -11.88 34.53
CA LEU A 505 -20.25 -11.03 33.77
C LEU A 505 -21.58 -10.89 34.51
N THR A 506 -21.95 -9.67 34.90
CA THR A 506 -23.12 -9.39 35.77
C THR A 506 -24.37 -8.95 35.01
N SER A 507 -24.29 -8.56 33.74
CA SER A 507 -25.43 -8.09 32.92
C SER A 507 -26.06 -9.21 32.10
N GLU A 508 -27.30 -9.06 31.58
CA GLU A 508 -27.93 -9.98 30.66
C GLU A 508 -27.49 -9.73 29.22
N GLY A 509 -27.32 -10.79 28.40
CA GLY A 509 -26.95 -10.71 26.99
C GLY A 509 -25.95 -11.78 26.53
N PRO A 510 -25.56 -11.78 25.23
CA PRO A 510 -24.61 -12.75 24.68
C PRO A 510 -23.23 -12.67 25.38
N VAL A 511 -22.76 -13.82 25.87
CA VAL A 511 -21.54 -13.93 26.70
C VAL A 511 -20.31 -13.34 26.01
N LEU A 512 -20.11 -13.65 24.73
CA LEU A 512 -18.98 -13.15 23.97
C LEU A 512 -18.97 -11.63 23.87
N LYS A 513 -20.13 -11.00 23.59
CA LYS A 513 -20.24 -9.54 23.50
C LYS A 513 -19.89 -8.89 24.84
N ARG A 514 -20.41 -9.42 25.94
CA ARG A 514 -20.17 -8.89 27.29
C ARG A 514 -18.72 -9.06 27.74
N LEU A 515 -18.08 -10.18 27.38
CA LEU A 515 -16.67 -10.40 27.64
C LEU A 515 -15.82 -9.44 26.80
N TRP A 516 -16.22 -9.17 25.56
CA TRP A 516 -15.54 -8.23 24.68
C TRP A 516 -15.58 -6.79 25.22
N GLU A 517 -16.75 -6.35 25.69
CA GLU A 517 -17.00 -5.01 26.22
C GLU A 517 -16.63 -4.87 27.71
N HIS A 518 -16.02 -5.90 28.34
CA HIS A 518 -15.65 -5.86 29.75
C HIS A 518 -14.53 -4.84 29.98
N GLU A 519 -14.70 -3.99 31.01
CA GLU A 519 -13.80 -2.86 31.31
C GLU A 519 -12.37 -3.26 31.70
N ASN A 520 -12.22 -4.40 32.37
CA ASN A 520 -10.90 -4.95 32.71
C ASN A 520 -10.29 -5.69 31.51
N ALA A 521 -8.95 -5.59 31.39
CA ALA A 521 -8.22 -6.25 30.31
C ALA A 521 -8.16 -7.77 30.56
N VAL A 522 -8.80 -8.55 29.69
CA VAL A 522 -8.82 -10.02 29.75
C VAL A 522 -7.99 -10.57 28.58
N LEU A 523 -6.94 -11.34 28.90
CA LEU A 523 -6.06 -11.98 27.92
C LEU A 523 -6.01 -13.49 28.19
N CYS A 524 -6.00 -14.30 27.15
CA CYS A 524 -5.86 -15.76 27.29
C CYS A 524 -4.66 -16.26 26.48
N CYS A 525 -3.83 -17.11 27.08
CA CYS A 525 -2.69 -17.74 26.42
C CYS A 525 -2.78 -19.26 26.41
N SER A 526 -2.12 -19.88 25.43
CA SER A 526 -2.05 -21.34 25.32
C SER A 526 -1.27 -21.96 26.51
N VAL A 527 -1.61 -23.18 26.87
CA VAL A 527 -0.86 -23.95 27.91
C VAL A 527 0.42 -24.55 27.34
N LYS A 528 0.57 -24.53 26.01
CA LYS A 528 1.75 -25.07 25.32
C LYS A 528 2.91 -24.09 25.40
N SER A 529 4.15 -24.60 25.43
CA SER A 529 5.36 -23.77 25.35
C SER A 529 5.77 -23.59 23.89
N PRO A 530 6.01 -22.33 23.44
CA PRO A 530 5.82 -21.05 24.16
C PRO A 530 4.33 -20.72 24.38
N ALA A 531 4.03 -20.04 25.51
CA ALA A 531 2.67 -19.65 25.88
C ALA A 531 2.25 -18.41 25.07
N VAL A 532 1.72 -18.63 23.87
CA VAL A 532 1.22 -17.56 22.97
C VAL A 532 -0.21 -17.18 23.30
N PHE A 533 -0.54 -15.89 23.14
CA PHE A 533 -1.91 -15.43 23.36
C PHE A 533 -2.85 -15.92 22.26
N VAL A 534 -4.06 -16.37 22.65
CA VAL A 534 -5.08 -16.90 21.75
C VAL A 534 -6.36 -16.07 21.74
N PHE A 535 -6.55 -15.22 22.75
CA PHE A 535 -7.71 -14.33 22.88
C PHE A 535 -7.36 -13.13 23.76
N ALA A 536 -7.94 -11.97 23.45
CA ALA A 536 -8.05 -10.81 24.33
C ALA A 536 -9.41 -10.13 24.09
N ASN A 537 -9.96 -9.48 25.12
CA ASN A 537 -11.06 -8.55 24.95
C ASN A 537 -10.58 -7.19 24.46
N GLN A 538 -11.48 -6.25 24.21
CA GLN A 538 -11.12 -4.91 23.73
C GLN A 538 -10.13 -4.22 24.67
N ALA A 539 -10.40 -4.17 25.96
CA ALA A 539 -9.51 -3.58 26.96
C ALA A 539 -8.12 -4.24 27.00
N GLY A 540 -8.05 -5.57 26.80
CA GLY A 540 -6.81 -6.32 26.71
C GLY A 540 -5.99 -5.96 25.47
N LEU A 541 -6.63 -5.77 24.32
CA LEU A 541 -5.94 -5.33 23.10
C LEU A 541 -5.43 -3.89 23.22
N GLU A 542 -6.21 -2.99 23.83
CA GLU A 542 -5.80 -1.62 24.13
C GLU A 542 -4.63 -1.58 25.11
N MET A 543 -4.67 -2.39 26.19
CA MET A 543 -3.62 -2.47 27.19
C MET A 543 -2.26 -2.87 26.59
N VAL A 544 -2.25 -3.86 25.72
CA VAL A 544 -1.00 -4.31 25.07
C VAL A 544 -0.72 -3.62 23.74
N GLU A 545 -1.56 -2.64 23.33
CA GLU A 545 -1.45 -1.87 22.08
C GLU A 545 -1.29 -2.77 20.85
N THR A 546 -2.16 -3.80 20.71
CA THR A 546 -2.06 -4.79 19.65
C THR A 546 -3.43 -5.10 19.01
N THR A 547 -3.43 -5.88 17.95
CA THR A 547 -4.65 -6.40 17.31
C THR A 547 -4.82 -7.89 17.63
N MET A 548 -6.05 -8.44 17.46
CA MET A 548 -6.29 -9.88 17.66
C MET A 548 -5.38 -10.79 16.82
N VAL A 549 -4.91 -10.31 15.69
CA VAL A 549 -4.02 -11.08 14.80
C VAL A 549 -2.59 -11.06 15.34
N ALA A 550 -2.08 -9.86 15.64
CA ALA A 550 -0.72 -9.69 16.17
C ALA A 550 -0.58 -10.28 17.60
N LEU A 551 -1.68 -10.36 18.35
CA LEU A 551 -1.73 -10.99 19.67
C LEU A 551 -1.25 -12.46 19.65
N GLN A 552 -1.54 -13.20 18.57
CA GLN A 552 -1.15 -14.61 18.43
C GLN A 552 0.35 -14.84 18.30
N ASP A 553 1.11 -13.78 18.04
CA ASP A 553 2.58 -13.82 17.97
C ASP A 553 3.23 -13.36 19.29
N LEU A 554 2.44 -12.83 20.23
CA LEU A 554 2.92 -12.42 21.54
C LEU A 554 2.94 -13.62 22.50
N THR A 555 4.03 -13.73 23.22
CA THR A 555 4.16 -14.71 24.30
C THR A 555 3.93 -14.04 25.65
N LEU A 556 3.51 -14.83 26.63
CA LEU A 556 3.19 -14.34 27.98
C LEU A 556 4.37 -13.62 28.65
N ASP A 557 5.60 -14.04 28.37
CA ASP A 557 6.82 -13.43 28.92
C ASP A 557 7.17 -12.08 28.28
N MET A 558 6.63 -11.76 27.11
CA MET A 558 6.90 -10.49 26.42
C MET A 558 6.19 -9.30 27.05
N ILE A 559 5.00 -9.52 27.65
CA ILE A 559 4.22 -8.44 28.27
C ILE A 559 4.66 -8.11 29.71
N PHE A 560 5.51 -8.91 30.33
CA PHE A 560 6.02 -8.65 31.68
C PHE A 560 7.46 -8.13 31.65
N ASP A 561 7.76 -7.16 32.51
CA ASP A 561 9.12 -6.75 32.83
C ASP A 561 9.86 -7.85 33.61
N GLU A 562 11.12 -7.64 33.97
CA GLU A 562 11.91 -8.65 34.73
C GLU A 562 11.28 -8.97 36.08
N SER A 563 10.70 -7.98 36.75
CA SER A 563 10.03 -8.15 38.04
C SER A 563 8.74 -8.96 37.90
N GLY A 564 7.93 -8.61 36.91
CA GLY A 564 6.68 -9.33 36.60
C GLY A 564 6.93 -10.78 36.18
N ARG A 565 8.00 -11.05 35.42
CA ARG A 565 8.40 -12.41 35.06
C ARG A 565 8.81 -13.26 36.28
N LYS A 566 9.55 -12.68 37.20
CA LYS A 566 9.89 -13.36 38.47
C LYS A 566 8.66 -13.71 39.29
N MET A 567 7.72 -12.76 39.40
CA MET A 567 6.46 -12.93 40.10
C MET A 567 5.59 -14.00 39.41
N LEU A 568 5.50 -13.96 38.07
CA LEU A 568 4.78 -14.96 37.31
C LEU A 568 5.33 -16.37 37.59
N CYS A 569 6.67 -16.54 37.57
CA CYS A 569 7.30 -17.82 37.87
C CYS A 569 7.00 -18.33 39.30
N GLN A 570 6.93 -17.43 40.28
CA GLN A 570 6.61 -17.78 41.68
C GLN A 570 5.16 -18.23 41.84
N GLU A 571 4.22 -17.52 41.22
CA GLU A 571 2.79 -17.79 41.35
C GLU A 571 2.29 -18.87 40.35
N PHE A 572 3.06 -19.16 39.30
CA PHE A 572 2.67 -20.14 38.26
C PHE A 572 2.46 -21.55 38.86
N GLY A 573 3.26 -21.93 39.83
CA GLY A 573 3.08 -23.20 40.56
C GLY A 573 1.73 -23.28 41.25
N LYS A 574 1.29 -22.20 41.92
CA LYS A 574 -0.02 -22.10 42.56
C LYS A 574 -1.17 -22.13 41.53
N LEU A 575 -1.02 -21.39 40.44
CA LEU A 575 -1.97 -21.41 39.33
C LEU A 575 -2.15 -22.84 38.78
N MET A 576 -1.05 -23.57 38.64
CA MET A 576 -1.10 -24.94 38.13
C MET A 576 -1.65 -25.95 39.14
N GLN A 577 -1.49 -25.74 40.43
CA GLN A 577 -2.02 -26.60 41.48
C GLN A 577 -3.49 -26.29 41.83
N ASN A 578 -3.79 -25.02 42.11
CA ASN A 578 -5.09 -24.57 42.63
C ASN A 578 -6.08 -24.23 41.50
N GLY A 579 -5.61 -24.08 40.27
CA GLY A 579 -6.39 -23.63 39.12
C GLY A 579 -6.55 -22.13 38.98
N PHE A 580 -6.11 -21.34 39.97
CA PHE A 580 -6.09 -19.88 39.92
C PHE A 580 -4.98 -19.29 40.77
N ALA A 581 -4.61 -18.04 40.51
CA ALA A 581 -3.65 -17.27 41.30
C ALA A 581 -3.95 -15.77 41.22
N TYR A 582 -3.62 -15.05 42.30
CA TYR A 582 -3.71 -13.58 42.36
C TYR A 582 -2.30 -13.01 42.27
N PHE A 583 -2.16 -11.93 41.50
CA PHE A 583 -0.93 -11.18 41.35
C PHE A 583 -1.15 -9.77 41.91
N PRO A 584 -0.27 -9.28 42.78
CA PRO A 584 -0.33 -7.91 43.24
C PRO A 584 -0.04 -6.95 42.09
N GLY A 585 -0.39 -5.69 42.26
CA GLY A 585 -0.14 -4.63 41.29
C GLY A 585 1.32 -4.60 40.80
N GLY A 586 1.48 -4.24 39.55
CA GLY A 586 2.78 -4.26 38.91
C GLY A 586 2.81 -3.48 37.59
N LEU A 587 3.88 -3.69 36.86
CA LEU A 587 4.09 -3.11 35.53
C LEU A 587 4.09 -4.19 34.45
N CYS A 588 3.39 -3.91 33.39
CA CYS A 588 3.47 -4.63 32.12
C CYS A 588 4.09 -3.74 31.04
N MET A 589 4.42 -4.31 29.91
CA MET A 589 4.92 -3.60 28.74
C MET A 589 4.01 -3.84 27.55
N SER A 590 3.57 -2.77 26.88
CA SER A 590 2.86 -2.87 25.62
C SER A 590 3.82 -3.27 24.48
N THR A 591 3.28 -3.63 23.32
CA THR A 591 4.08 -3.91 22.11
C THR A 591 4.88 -2.68 21.65
N ASN A 592 4.39 -1.47 21.96
CA ASN A 592 5.07 -0.20 21.69
C ASN A 592 6.08 0.19 22.78
N ARG A 593 6.42 -0.74 23.69
CA ARG A 593 7.35 -0.52 24.83
C ARG A 593 6.90 0.57 25.81
N ARG A 594 5.60 0.85 25.87
CA ARG A 594 5.05 1.73 26.90
C ARG A 594 4.80 0.92 28.16
N HIS A 595 5.10 1.54 29.31
CA HIS A 595 4.79 0.93 30.58
C HIS A 595 3.30 1.05 30.87
N VAL A 596 2.71 -0.05 31.33
CA VAL A 596 1.31 -0.15 31.75
C VAL A 596 1.30 -0.59 33.20
N SER A 597 0.75 0.23 34.08
CA SER A 597 0.52 -0.14 35.48
C SER A 597 -0.83 -0.79 35.64
N TYR A 598 -0.94 -1.74 36.55
CA TYR A 598 -2.21 -2.35 36.98
C TYR A 598 -2.21 -2.51 38.51
N GLU A 599 -3.40 -2.44 39.13
CA GLU A 599 -3.52 -2.53 40.59
C GLU A 599 -3.48 -3.99 41.08
N GLU A 600 -4.10 -4.90 40.36
CA GLU A 600 -4.07 -6.34 40.60
C GLU A 600 -4.29 -7.12 39.30
N ALA A 601 -3.85 -8.36 39.28
CA ALA A 601 -4.21 -9.28 38.21
C ALA A 601 -4.64 -10.64 38.79
N VAL A 602 -5.57 -11.27 38.09
CA VAL A 602 -6.09 -12.59 38.44
C VAL A 602 -5.87 -13.51 37.27
N ALA A 603 -5.27 -14.67 37.52
CA ALA A 603 -5.14 -15.72 36.50
C ALA A 603 -5.91 -16.97 36.88
N TRP A 604 -6.49 -17.65 35.88
CA TRP A 604 -7.22 -18.91 36.10
C TRP A 604 -7.09 -19.85 34.91
N LYS A 605 -7.26 -21.15 35.15
CA LYS A 605 -7.37 -22.16 34.12
C LYS A 605 -8.72 -22.10 33.46
N VAL A 606 -8.74 -22.11 32.16
CA VAL A 606 -9.97 -22.23 31.36
C VAL A 606 -10.17 -23.68 30.97
N HIS A 607 -11.26 -24.27 31.45
CA HIS A 607 -11.61 -25.64 31.15
C HIS A 607 -12.61 -25.74 30.00
N SER A 608 -12.37 -26.69 29.11
CA SER A 608 -13.29 -27.09 28.06
C SER A 608 -14.47 -27.95 28.63
N GLU A 609 -15.36 -28.40 27.77
CA GLU A 609 -16.52 -29.19 28.18
C GLU A 609 -16.15 -30.57 28.78
N ASP A 610 -15.06 -31.14 28.32
CA ASP A 610 -14.46 -32.39 28.80
C ASP A 610 -13.58 -32.24 30.06
N ASN A 611 -13.63 -31.07 30.69
CA ASN A 611 -12.82 -30.72 31.86
C ASN A 611 -11.29 -30.68 31.63
N SER A 612 -10.84 -30.73 30.39
CA SER A 612 -9.40 -30.50 30.07
C SER A 612 -9.07 -29.01 30.13
N VAL A 613 -7.81 -28.69 30.46
CA VAL A 613 -7.34 -27.30 30.47
C VAL A 613 -7.07 -26.86 29.04
N HIS A 614 -7.88 -25.92 28.55
CA HIS A 614 -7.78 -25.38 27.20
C HIS A 614 -6.75 -24.25 27.09
N CYS A 615 -6.82 -23.26 27.99
CA CYS A 615 -5.90 -22.12 28.02
C CYS A 615 -5.81 -21.56 29.46
N LEU A 616 -4.93 -20.56 29.65
CA LEU A 616 -4.84 -19.76 30.86
C LEU A 616 -5.38 -18.37 30.55
N ALA A 617 -6.27 -17.86 31.40
CA ALA A 617 -6.79 -16.50 31.31
C ALA A 617 -6.17 -15.61 32.38
N PHE A 618 -5.92 -14.37 32.04
CA PHE A 618 -5.42 -13.30 32.90
C PHE A 618 -6.37 -12.12 32.80
N MET A 619 -6.76 -11.54 33.93
CA MET A 619 -7.53 -10.30 33.99
C MET A 619 -6.73 -9.27 34.77
N PHE A 620 -6.48 -8.12 34.16
CA PHE A 620 -5.79 -6.98 34.77
C PHE A 620 -6.81 -5.91 35.12
N VAL A 621 -6.80 -5.53 36.40
CA VAL A 621 -7.79 -4.61 36.99
C VAL A 621 -7.15 -3.23 37.17
N ASN A 622 -7.92 -2.17 36.82
CA ASN A 622 -7.51 -0.77 36.97
C ASN A 622 -6.14 -0.49 36.32
N TRP A 623 -6.00 -0.89 35.05
CA TRP A 623 -4.79 -0.68 34.28
C TRP A 623 -4.75 0.72 33.64
N SER A 624 -3.55 1.30 33.51
CA SER A 624 -3.33 2.59 32.84
C SER A 624 -1.91 2.69 32.29
N PHE A 625 -1.72 3.48 31.24
CA PHE A 625 -0.38 3.82 30.75
C PHE A 625 0.33 4.77 31.73
N VAL A 626 1.62 4.52 31.91
CA VAL A 626 2.49 5.31 32.83
C VAL A 626 3.39 6.24 32.04
#